data_b3dd8b76d81d747cf34fb8ddd860b11b
#
_entry.id   b3dd8b76d81d747cf34fb8ddd860b11b
#
_cell.length_a   1.000
_cell.length_b   1.000
_cell.length_c   1.000
_cell.angle_alpha   90.00
_cell.angle_beta   90.00
_cell.angle_gamma   90.00
#
_symmetry.space_group_name_H-M   'P 1'
#
loop_
_entity.id
_entity.type
_entity.pdbx_description
1 polymer ?
#
loop_
_entity_poly.entity_id
_entity_poly.type
_entity_poly.pdbx_seq_one_letter_code
_entity_poly.pdbx_strand_id
1 'polypeptide(L)'
;MSILEGKKVIHFIGCGGSGMFPIIQILHGKGYTITGSDVNEGDIINYERNMGIKVTLPHAAEAVEGADLVVYSAAIFKDNCELARAKELGIPCVERSIMLGEVCRLFPKSICVSGT
;
A
#
# COMPACT_ATOMS: atom_id res chain seq x y z
N MET A 1 14.54 -6.57 12.71
CA MET A 1 13.09 -6.76 12.61
C MET A 1 12.54 -6.08 11.37
N SER A 2 11.52 -6.66 10.80
CA SER A 2 10.92 -6.15 9.57
C SER A 2 9.72 -5.28 9.92
N ILE A 3 9.50 -4.21 9.13
CA ILE A 3 8.29 -3.41 9.28
C ILE A 3 7.04 -4.22 8.92
N LEU A 4 7.21 -5.33 8.22
CA LEU A 4 6.10 -6.21 7.86
C LEU A 4 5.82 -7.28 8.93
N GLU A 5 6.70 -7.41 9.90
CA GLU A 5 6.53 -8.43 10.92
C GLU A 5 5.27 -8.18 11.75
N GLY A 6 4.42 -9.22 11.86
CA GLY A 6 3.17 -9.10 12.60
C GLY A 6 2.08 -8.34 11.88
N LYS A 7 2.31 -7.90 10.66
CA LYS A 7 1.31 -7.16 9.89
C LYS A 7 0.53 -8.10 9.01
N LYS A 8 -0.77 -7.88 8.90
CA LYS A 8 -1.64 -8.68 8.03
C LYS A 8 -2.36 -7.82 7.02
N VAL A 9 -2.85 -6.66 7.45
CA VAL A 9 -3.62 -5.75 6.59
C VAL A 9 -2.76 -4.54 6.27
N ILE A 10 -2.50 -4.32 4.99
CA ILE A 10 -1.67 -3.21 4.53
C ILE A 10 -2.52 -2.33 3.61
N HIS A 11 -2.63 -1.06 3.96
CA HIS A 11 -3.40 -0.09 3.21
C HIS A 11 -2.47 0.81 2.41
N PHE A 12 -2.76 0.98 1.12
CA PHE A 12 -1.94 1.80 0.22
C PHE A 12 -2.70 3.06 -0.15
N ILE A 13 -2.19 4.21 0.26
CA ILE A 13 -2.74 5.51 -0.12
C ILE A 13 -2.16 5.88 -1.49
N GLY A 14 -3.04 6.02 -2.48
CA GLY A 14 -2.62 6.25 -3.85
C GLY A 14 -2.33 4.95 -4.59
N CYS A 15 -3.16 3.93 -4.35
CA CYS A 15 -2.91 2.58 -4.87
C CYS A 15 -2.97 2.50 -6.40
N GLY A 16 -3.53 3.51 -7.07
CA GLY A 16 -3.56 3.52 -8.54
C GLY A 16 -2.27 4.01 -9.18
N GLY A 17 -1.28 4.40 -8.39
CA GLY A 17 -0.01 4.84 -8.92
C GLY A 17 0.83 3.68 -9.45
N SER A 18 1.51 3.91 -10.56
CA SER A 18 2.31 2.85 -11.18
C SER A 18 3.47 2.39 -10.28
N GLY A 19 3.95 3.27 -9.40
CA GLY A 19 5.02 2.88 -8.48
C GLY A 19 4.53 2.04 -7.30
N MET A 20 3.23 2.04 -7.02
CA MET A 20 2.65 1.24 -5.94
C MET A 20 2.28 -0.17 -6.41
N PHE A 21 1.87 -0.31 -7.65
CA PHE A 21 1.30 -1.56 -8.15
C PHE A 21 2.24 -2.76 -7.98
N PRO A 22 3.53 -2.68 -8.36
CA PRO A 22 4.42 -3.84 -8.18
C PRO A 22 4.52 -4.28 -6.73
N ILE A 23 4.57 -3.33 -5.80
CA ILE A 23 4.64 -3.66 -4.37
C ILE A 23 3.35 -4.35 -3.94
N ILE A 24 2.22 -3.84 -4.39
CA ILE A 24 0.91 -4.41 -4.08
C ILE A 24 0.83 -5.85 -4.59
N GLN A 25 1.27 -6.08 -5.81
CA GLN A 25 1.23 -7.42 -6.39
C GLN A 25 2.07 -8.42 -5.59
N ILE A 26 3.25 -8.02 -5.19
CA ILE A 26 4.14 -8.89 -4.44
C ILE A 26 3.54 -9.24 -3.09
N LEU A 27 3.08 -8.24 -2.35
CA LEU A 27 2.54 -8.48 -1.02
C LEU A 27 1.23 -9.25 -1.07
N HIS A 28 0.38 -8.96 -2.04
CA HIS A 28 -0.86 -9.70 -2.23
C HIS A 28 -0.55 -11.17 -2.49
N GLY A 29 0.46 -11.45 -3.33
CA GLY A 29 0.85 -12.81 -3.62
C GLY A 29 1.47 -13.55 -2.44
N LYS A 30 1.93 -12.80 -1.44
CA LYS A 30 2.51 -13.41 -0.23
C LYS A 30 1.48 -13.66 0.86
N GLY A 31 0.22 -13.34 0.60
CA GLY A 31 -0.85 -13.64 1.55
C GLY A 31 -1.29 -12.49 2.42
N TYR A 32 -0.74 -11.30 2.21
CA TYR A 32 -1.21 -10.12 2.96
C TYR A 32 -2.56 -9.68 2.44
N THR A 33 -3.38 -9.15 3.35
CA THR A 33 -4.64 -8.52 2.96
C THR A 33 -4.32 -7.09 2.54
N ILE A 34 -4.64 -6.76 1.31
CA ILE A 34 -4.32 -5.44 0.74
C ILE A 34 -5.60 -4.64 0.59
N THR A 35 -5.55 -3.38 1.02
CA THR A 35 -6.58 -2.40 0.73
C THR A 35 -5.90 -1.18 0.15
N GLY A 36 -6.66 -0.30 -0.47
CA GLY A 36 -6.09 0.90 -1.04
C GLY A 36 -7.11 1.97 -1.28
N SER A 37 -6.61 3.17 -1.61
CA SER A 37 -7.46 4.30 -1.95
C SER A 37 -6.76 5.13 -3.01
N ASP A 38 -7.56 5.87 -3.77
CA ASP A 38 -7.04 6.79 -4.78
C ASP A 38 -8.08 7.88 -4.99
N VAL A 39 -7.75 8.86 -5.84
CA VAL A 39 -8.67 9.95 -6.13
C VAL A 39 -9.49 9.67 -7.39
N ASN A 40 -8.98 8.88 -8.31
CA ASN A 40 -9.62 8.61 -9.60
C ASN A 40 -9.53 7.14 -9.96
N GLU A 41 -10.52 6.67 -10.70
CA GLU A 41 -10.46 5.34 -11.27
C GLU A 41 -9.45 5.29 -12.41
N GLY A 42 -8.97 4.09 -12.72
CA GLY A 42 -8.04 3.87 -13.80
C GLY A 42 -7.83 2.39 -14.02
N ASP A 43 -7.01 2.06 -15.02
CA ASP A 43 -6.78 0.67 -15.37
C ASP A 43 -6.15 -0.11 -14.22
N ILE A 44 -5.21 0.51 -13.53
CA ILE A 44 -4.55 -0.15 -12.39
C ILE A 44 -5.56 -0.42 -11.29
N ILE A 45 -6.45 0.55 -11.00
CA ILE A 45 -7.49 0.37 -10.00
C ILE A 45 -8.40 -0.81 -10.37
N ASN A 46 -8.80 -0.89 -11.63
CA ASN A 46 -9.66 -1.99 -12.08
C ASN A 46 -8.95 -3.33 -11.95
N TYR A 47 -7.67 -3.36 -12.27
CA TYR A 47 -6.87 -4.56 -12.15
C TYR A 47 -6.80 -5.01 -10.70
N GLU A 48 -6.58 -4.05 -9.79
CA GLU A 48 -6.50 -4.35 -8.36
C GLU A 48 -7.81 -4.90 -7.82
N ARG A 49 -8.94 -4.33 -8.26
CA ARG A 49 -10.25 -4.84 -7.87
C ARG A 49 -10.46 -6.27 -8.33
N ASN A 50 -9.98 -6.58 -9.54
CA ASN A 50 -10.06 -7.95 -10.07
C ASN A 50 -9.21 -8.93 -9.27
N MET A 51 -8.17 -8.44 -8.62
CA MET A 51 -7.34 -9.28 -7.74
C MET A 51 -7.98 -9.52 -6.37
N GLY A 52 -9.10 -8.86 -6.10
CA GLY A 52 -9.76 -8.97 -4.81
C GLY A 52 -9.36 -7.90 -3.81
N ILE A 53 -8.65 -6.88 -4.26
CA ILE A 53 -8.23 -5.79 -3.40
C ILE A 53 -9.37 -4.79 -3.26
N LYS A 54 -9.63 -4.39 -2.01
CA LYS A 54 -10.67 -3.39 -1.74
C LYS A 54 -10.09 -2.01 -1.98
N VAL A 55 -10.67 -1.28 -2.93
CA VAL A 55 -10.23 0.06 -3.28
C VAL A 55 -11.32 1.07 -2.94
N THR A 56 -10.95 2.12 -2.23
CA THR A 56 -11.84 3.20 -1.84
C THR A 56 -11.56 4.44 -2.69
N LEU A 57 -12.60 5.03 -3.26
CA LEU A 57 -12.50 6.25 -4.06
C LEU A 57 -13.59 7.21 -3.62
N PRO A 58 -13.29 8.47 -3.39
CA PRO A 58 -11.95 9.04 -3.19
C PRO A 58 -11.37 8.65 -1.85
N HIS A 59 -10.28 9.33 -1.43
CA HIS A 59 -9.70 9.05 -0.11
C HIS A 59 -10.73 9.31 0.99
N ALA A 60 -10.69 8.49 2.03
CA ALA A 60 -11.58 8.62 3.17
C ALA A 60 -10.83 8.23 4.43
N ALA A 61 -11.01 9.02 5.50
CA ALA A 61 -10.29 8.77 6.75
C ALA A 61 -10.55 7.36 7.29
N GLU A 62 -11.78 6.87 7.18
CA GLU A 62 -12.12 5.54 7.67
C GLU A 62 -11.51 4.40 6.85
N ALA A 63 -10.96 4.70 5.68
CA ALA A 63 -10.37 3.65 4.85
C ALA A 63 -9.15 3.00 5.50
N VAL A 64 -8.49 3.71 6.42
CA VAL A 64 -7.31 3.16 7.11
C VAL A 64 -7.67 2.41 8.39
N GLU A 65 -8.92 2.47 8.82
CA GLU A 65 -9.31 1.77 10.04
C GLU A 65 -9.20 0.26 9.83
N GLY A 66 -8.57 -0.40 10.76
CA GLY A 66 -8.32 -1.83 10.65
C GLY A 66 -7.03 -2.20 9.95
N ALA A 67 -6.31 -1.23 9.40
CA ALA A 67 -5.02 -1.51 8.77
C ALA A 67 -3.93 -1.67 9.84
N ASP A 68 -3.00 -2.57 9.57
CA ASP A 68 -1.85 -2.77 10.43
C ASP A 68 -0.68 -1.89 10.02
N LEU A 69 -0.66 -1.49 8.76
CA LEU A 69 0.42 -0.69 8.19
C LEU A 69 -0.15 0.14 7.04
N VAL A 70 0.32 1.37 6.91
CA VAL A 70 -0.09 2.26 5.82
C VAL A 70 1.13 2.62 4.99
N VAL A 71 0.99 2.49 3.67
CA VAL A 71 2.04 2.87 2.73
C VAL A 71 1.52 4.04 1.91
N TYR A 72 2.33 5.08 1.77
CA TYR A 72 1.94 6.27 1.02
C TYR A 72 3.07 6.66 0.07
N SER A 73 2.73 7.41 -0.98
CA SER A 73 3.74 7.90 -1.91
C SER A 73 4.17 9.31 -1.52
N ALA A 74 5.34 9.72 -2.02
CA ALA A 74 5.84 11.07 -1.75
C ALA A 74 4.92 12.15 -2.31
N ALA A 75 4.05 11.80 -3.25
CA ALA A 75 3.11 12.76 -3.83
C ALA A 75 1.92 13.04 -2.92
N ILE A 76 1.71 12.24 -1.89
CA ILE A 76 0.60 12.44 -0.95
C ILE A 76 0.95 13.57 0.02
N PHE A 77 0.03 14.52 0.18
CA PHE A 77 0.24 15.63 1.09
C PHE A 77 0.15 15.17 2.53
N LYS A 78 0.89 15.86 3.42
CA LYS A 78 0.91 15.50 4.83
C LYS A 78 -0.46 15.64 5.49
N ASP A 79 -1.31 16.47 4.93
CA ASP A 79 -2.67 16.69 5.46
C ASP A 79 -3.71 15.76 4.82
N ASN A 80 -3.25 14.74 4.07
CA ASN A 80 -4.17 13.74 3.54
C ASN A 80 -4.95 13.12 4.69
N CYS A 81 -6.28 13.02 4.53
CA CYS A 81 -7.15 12.58 5.62
C CYS A 81 -6.83 11.15 6.08
N GLU A 82 -6.44 10.29 5.16
CA GLU A 82 -6.11 8.91 5.52
C GLU A 82 -4.80 8.85 6.30
N LEU A 83 -3.81 9.61 5.87
CA LEU A 83 -2.52 9.64 6.57
C LEU A 83 -2.69 10.21 7.96
N ALA A 84 -3.46 11.30 8.09
CA ALA A 84 -3.73 11.91 9.38
C ALA A 84 -4.46 10.93 10.31
N ARG A 85 -5.47 10.24 9.78
CA ARG A 85 -6.24 9.29 10.57
C ARG A 85 -5.37 8.12 11.02
N ALA A 86 -4.50 7.62 10.15
CA ALA A 86 -3.59 6.54 10.51
C ALA A 86 -2.70 6.94 11.67
N LYS A 87 -2.20 8.18 11.65
CA LYS A 87 -1.36 8.66 12.74
C LYS A 87 -2.14 8.78 14.04
N GLU A 88 -3.40 9.22 13.97
CA GLU A 88 -4.27 9.28 15.15
C GLU A 88 -4.49 7.91 15.76
N LEU A 89 -4.64 6.90 14.91
CA LEU A 89 -4.88 5.54 15.37
C LEU A 89 -3.60 4.82 15.80
N GLY A 90 -2.45 5.46 15.63
CA GLY A 90 -1.18 4.84 15.97
C GLY A 90 -0.71 3.82 14.96
N ILE A 91 -1.25 3.84 13.75
CA ILE A 91 -0.85 2.90 12.71
C ILE A 91 0.46 3.36 12.09
N PRO A 92 1.46 2.47 11.98
CA PRO A 92 2.72 2.84 11.32
C PRO A 92 2.49 3.26 9.88
N CYS A 93 3.14 4.34 9.46
CA CYS A 93 3.05 4.86 8.10
C CYS A 93 4.46 4.89 7.51
N VAL A 94 4.62 4.31 6.32
CA VAL A 94 5.91 4.30 5.64
C VAL A 94 5.75 4.80 4.23
N GLU A 95 6.77 5.46 3.72
CA GLU A 95 6.77 5.92 2.34
C GLU A 95 7.03 4.74 1.40
N ARG A 96 6.51 4.87 0.17
CA ARG A 96 6.65 3.83 -0.85
C ARG A 96 8.09 3.38 -1.05
N SER A 97 9.03 4.31 -1.11
CA SER A 97 10.43 3.96 -1.36
C SER A 97 11.00 3.10 -0.24
N ILE A 98 10.60 3.37 1.00
CA ILE A 98 11.03 2.58 2.15
C ILE A 98 10.41 1.19 2.08
N MET A 99 9.13 1.12 1.73
CA MET A 99 8.47 -0.17 1.59
C MET A 99 9.06 -0.98 0.45
N LEU A 100 9.41 -0.33 -0.66
CA LEU A 100 10.05 -1.01 -1.77
C LEU A 100 11.39 -1.63 -1.35
N GLY A 101 12.20 -0.87 -0.60
CA GLY A 101 13.45 -1.39 -0.08
C GLY A 101 13.25 -2.60 0.81
N GLU A 102 12.23 -2.56 1.67
CA GLU A 102 11.92 -3.67 2.56
C GLU A 102 11.46 -4.91 1.78
N VAL A 103 10.63 -4.71 0.77
CA VAL A 103 10.15 -5.80 -0.06
C VAL A 103 11.31 -6.43 -0.84
N CYS A 104 12.23 -5.60 -1.35
CA CYS A 104 13.42 -6.10 -2.03
C CYS A 104 14.28 -6.95 -1.11
N ARG A 105 14.41 -6.51 0.14
CA ARG A 105 15.22 -7.21 1.12
C ARG A 105 14.60 -8.55 1.50
N LEU A 106 13.29 -8.56 1.70
CA LEU A 106 12.58 -9.76 2.17
C LEU A 106 12.28 -10.75 1.04
N PHE A 107 12.03 -10.23 -0.16
CA PHE A 107 11.61 -11.05 -1.28
C PHE A 107 12.46 -10.75 -2.52
N PRO A 108 13.77 -10.97 -2.44
CA PRO A 108 14.65 -10.56 -3.55
C PRO A 108 14.34 -11.27 -4.86
N LYS A 109 13.85 -12.47 -4.82
CA LYS A 109 13.52 -13.19 -6.05
C LYS A 109 12.30 -12.61 -6.74
N SER A 110 11.41 -11.97 -6.01
CA SER A 110 10.22 -11.38 -6.60
C SER A 110 10.52 -10.09 -7.34
N ILE A 111 11.55 -9.37 -6.91
CA ILE A 111 11.90 -8.06 -7.47
C ILE A 111 13.05 -8.14 -8.45
N CYS A 112 14.10 -8.86 -8.08
CA CYS A 112 15.35 -8.83 -8.84
C CYS A 112 15.24 -9.44 -10.22
N VAL A 113 14.25 -10.26 -10.43
CA VAL A 113 14.06 -10.87 -11.76
C VAL A 113 13.81 -9.80 -12.81
N SER A 114 13.00 -8.84 -12.46
CA SER A 114 12.64 -7.80 -13.41
C SER A 114 13.79 -6.85 -13.66
N GLY A 115 14.69 -6.82 -12.77
CA GLY A 115 15.75 -5.87 -12.93
C GLY A 115 16.51 -6.12 -14.10
N THR A 116 16.23 -6.89 -14.44
CA THR A 116 17.03 -6.83 -15.39
C THR A 116 17.39 -5.82 -15.73
#